data_90219edc328d6196198fc5008846b169
#
_entry.id   90219edc328d6196198fc5008846b169
#
_cell.length_a   1.000
_cell.length_b   1.000
_cell.length_c   1.000
_cell.angle_alpha   90.00
_cell.angle_beta   90.00
_cell.angle_gamma   90.00
#
_symmetry.space_group_name_H-M   'P 1'
#
loop_
_entity.id
_entity.type
_entity.pdbx_description
1 polymer ?
#
loop_
_entity_poly.entity_id
_entity_poly.type
_entity_poly.pdbx_seq_one_letter_code
_entity_poly.pdbx_strand_id
1 'polypeptide(L)'
;RIYCVGRNYVEHAKEMGFTGREPPFFFMKPADAVLPVAEGQVGRMHYPSLTKDLHHEVELVVAIATGGRNIAAADAMKHVWGYAVGLDMTRRDLQGEAKKQGRPWCIGKGFEESAPIGPIRPAAQCGVGPDTEIVLEVNGATRQKSTIAKLIWNIPEIIEHLSAAWTLAPGDL
;
A
#
# COMPACT_ATOMS: atom_id res chain seq x y z
N ARG A 1 1.67 -10.90 6.06
CA ARG A 1 0.56 -10.62 5.13
C ARG A 1 0.69 -9.16 4.71
N ILE A 2 0.30 -8.87 3.49
CA ILE A 2 0.29 -7.49 2.98
C ILE A 2 -1.17 -7.12 2.71
N TYR A 3 -1.66 -6.13 3.44
CA TYR A 3 -2.98 -5.54 3.24
C TYR A 3 -2.83 -4.23 2.48
N CYS A 4 -3.50 -4.10 1.37
CA CYS A 4 -3.49 -2.91 0.53
C CYS A 4 -4.82 -2.17 0.65
N VAL A 5 -4.76 -0.85 0.77
CA VAL A 5 -5.95 0.01 0.86
C VAL A 5 -6.27 0.57 -0.52
N GLY A 6 -7.41 0.21 -1.07
CA GLY A 6 -7.78 0.70 -2.39
C GLY A 6 -8.27 2.15 -2.36
N ARG A 7 -7.76 2.97 -3.29
CA ARG A 7 -8.24 4.36 -3.56
C ARG A 7 -8.18 5.30 -2.36
N ASN A 8 -7.09 5.27 -1.62
CA ASN A 8 -6.95 6.05 -0.38
C ASN A 8 -6.35 7.45 -0.55
N TYR A 9 -6.09 7.91 -1.77
CA TYR A 9 -5.65 9.28 -2.03
C TYR A 9 -6.75 10.09 -2.71
N VAL A 10 -7.00 11.32 -2.22
CA VAL A 10 -8.10 12.20 -2.66
C VAL A 10 -8.08 12.45 -4.17
N GLU A 11 -6.91 12.70 -4.74
CA GLU A 11 -6.76 12.99 -6.16
C GLU A 11 -7.10 11.76 -7.01
N HIS A 12 -6.56 10.62 -6.63
CA HIS A 12 -6.85 9.35 -7.31
C HIS A 12 -8.32 8.93 -7.19
N ALA A 13 -8.94 9.16 -6.04
CA ALA A 13 -10.37 8.89 -5.85
C ALA A 13 -11.25 9.75 -6.76
N LYS A 14 -10.93 11.05 -6.92
CA LYS A 14 -11.64 11.97 -7.82
C LYS A 14 -11.52 11.56 -9.30
N GLU A 15 -10.34 11.18 -9.76
CA GLU A 15 -10.11 10.67 -11.13
C GLU A 15 -10.98 9.46 -11.45
N MET A 16 -11.32 8.68 -10.43
CA MET A 16 -12.14 7.47 -10.51
C MET A 16 -13.64 7.72 -10.29
N GLY A 17 -14.06 9.00 -10.12
CA GLY A 17 -15.48 9.39 -9.97
C GLY A 17 -16.06 9.19 -8.56
N PHE A 18 -15.22 9.10 -7.52
CA PHE A 18 -15.66 9.01 -6.13
C PHE A 18 -15.84 10.40 -5.52
N THR A 19 -16.83 10.54 -4.63
CA THR A 19 -17.30 11.85 -4.14
C THR A 19 -16.97 12.13 -2.69
N GLY A 20 -16.43 11.16 -1.94
CA GLY A 20 -16.21 11.35 -0.50
C GLY A 20 -15.50 10.20 0.20
N ARG A 21 -15.80 10.06 1.51
CA ARG A 21 -15.26 9.01 2.37
C ARG A 21 -16.16 7.76 2.34
N GLU A 22 -16.25 7.10 1.18
CA GLU A 22 -16.83 5.75 1.13
C GLU A 22 -16.03 4.81 2.05
N PRO A 23 -16.65 3.77 2.63
CA PRO A 23 -15.93 2.81 3.46
C PRO A 23 -14.68 2.30 2.77
N PRO A 24 -13.53 2.21 3.47
CA PRO A 24 -12.31 1.71 2.86
C PRO A 24 -12.50 0.26 2.44
N PHE A 25 -11.94 -0.09 1.30
CA PHE A 25 -11.89 -1.49 0.89
C PHE A 25 -10.44 -1.96 0.81
N PHE A 26 -10.27 -3.25 1.06
CA PHE A 26 -8.97 -3.87 1.16
C PHE A 26 -8.84 -4.99 0.13
N PHE A 27 -7.63 -5.14 -0.37
CA PHE A 27 -7.19 -6.34 -1.08
C PHE A 27 -5.85 -6.77 -0.50
N MET A 28 -5.40 -7.96 -0.86
CA MET A 28 -4.17 -8.49 -0.29
C MET A 28 -3.19 -8.85 -1.40
N LYS A 29 -1.90 -8.67 -1.08
CA LYS A 29 -0.83 -9.36 -1.78
C LYS A 29 -0.34 -10.51 -0.90
N PRO A 30 0.05 -11.66 -1.49
CA PRO A 30 0.65 -12.75 -0.73
C PRO A 30 2.01 -12.32 -0.16
N ALA A 31 2.44 -12.95 0.91
CA ALA A 31 3.71 -12.58 1.58
C ALA A 31 4.94 -12.79 0.69
N ASP A 32 4.89 -13.75 -0.21
CA ASP A 32 5.93 -14.05 -1.20
C ASP A 32 5.96 -13.09 -2.40
N ALA A 33 5.00 -12.14 -2.47
CA ALA A 33 5.07 -11.03 -3.42
C ALA A 33 6.13 -9.97 -3.05
N VAL A 34 6.67 -10.02 -1.81
CA VAL A 34 7.69 -9.06 -1.37
C VAL A 34 8.98 -9.24 -2.16
N LEU A 35 9.44 -8.15 -2.77
CA LEU A 35 10.80 -7.99 -3.28
C LEU A 35 11.55 -7.05 -2.34
N PRO A 36 12.38 -7.55 -1.42
CA PRO A 36 13.11 -6.68 -0.50
C PRO A 36 14.22 -5.94 -1.24
N VAL A 37 14.26 -4.62 -1.09
CA VAL A 37 15.30 -3.77 -1.65
C VAL A 37 16.11 -3.14 -0.52
N ALA A 38 17.33 -3.60 -0.30
CA ALA A 38 18.19 -3.07 0.74
C ALA A 38 18.59 -1.62 0.46
N GLU A 39 18.94 -0.88 1.51
CA GLU A 39 19.40 0.51 1.39
C GLU A 39 20.61 0.63 0.48
N GLY A 40 20.59 1.60 -0.42
CA GLY A 40 21.66 1.84 -1.40
C GLY A 40 21.75 0.79 -2.50
N GLN A 41 20.84 -0.19 -2.54
CA GLN A 41 20.80 -1.21 -3.58
C GLN A 41 19.72 -0.91 -4.61
N VAL A 42 19.88 -1.49 -5.80
CA VAL A 42 18.90 -1.46 -6.88
C VAL A 42 18.13 -2.78 -6.87
N GLY A 43 16.83 -2.73 -6.58
CA GLY A 43 15.93 -3.87 -6.75
C GLY A 43 15.74 -4.17 -8.25
N ARG A 44 15.67 -5.45 -8.59
CA ARG A 44 15.38 -5.92 -9.95
C ARG A 44 14.14 -6.78 -9.92
N MET A 45 13.08 -6.32 -10.53
CA MET A 45 11.83 -7.04 -10.69
C MET A 45 11.76 -7.65 -12.09
N HIS A 46 11.35 -8.90 -12.20
CA HIS A 46 11.05 -9.50 -13.50
C HIS A 46 9.76 -8.91 -14.07
N TYR A 47 9.77 -8.63 -15.37
CA TYR A 47 8.52 -8.20 -16.00
C TYR A 47 7.52 -9.36 -15.96
N PRO A 48 6.33 -9.18 -15.34
CA PRO A 48 5.41 -10.28 -15.12
C PRO A 48 4.76 -10.75 -16.42
N SER A 49 4.43 -12.06 -16.47
CA SER A 49 3.69 -12.64 -17.59
C SER A 49 2.25 -12.09 -17.68
N LEU A 50 1.57 -12.36 -18.76
CA LEU A 50 0.14 -12.09 -19.02
C LEU A 50 -0.26 -10.59 -19.05
N THR A 51 0.67 -9.66 -18.91
CA THR A 51 0.36 -8.22 -18.99
C THR A 51 1.20 -7.52 -20.05
N LYS A 52 0.61 -6.49 -20.64
CA LYS A 52 1.30 -5.51 -21.49
C LYS A 52 1.23 -4.10 -20.90
N ASP A 53 0.63 -3.97 -19.73
CA ASP A 53 0.37 -2.69 -19.07
C ASP A 53 0.67 -2.80 -17.57
N LEU A 54 1.97 -2.78 -17.24
CA LEU A 54 2.47 -2.83 -15.86
C LEU A 54 2.58 -1.42 -15.30
N HIS A 55 1.82 -1.14 -14.25
CA HIS A 55 1.88 0.13 -13.53
C HIS A 55 2.63 0.01 -12.22
N HIS A 56 3.25 1.12 -11.81
CA HIS A 56 3.78 1.36 -10.47
C HIS A 56 2.79 2.23 -9.69
N GLU A 57 2.66 1.96 -8.41
CA GLU A 57 1.93 2.81 -7.46
C GLU A 57 2.83 2.93 -6.23
N VAL A 58 3.36 4.14 -5.95
CA VAL A 58 4.18 4.35 -4.76
C VAL A 58 3.28 4.45 -3.54
N GLU A 59 3.65 3.69 -2.49
CA GLU A 59 2.84 3.56 -1.28
C GLU A 59 3.68 3.72 -0.01
N LEU A 60 3.05 4.29 1.03
CA LEU A 60 3.58 4.21 2.38
C LEU A 60 3.28 2.82 2.95
N VAL A 61 4.32 2.11 3.33
CA VAL A 61 4.20 0.82 4.02
C VAL A 61 4.24 1.06 5.53
N VAL A 62 3.29 0.47 6.23
CA VAL A 62 3.19 0.48 7.70
C VAL A 62 3.38 -0.93 8.22
N ALA A 63 4.41 -1.15 9.05
CA ALA A 63 4.69 -2.46 9.63
C ALA A 63 4.07 -2.58 11.02
N ILE A 64 3.38 -3.68 11.29
CA ILE A 64 2.74 -3.96 12.57
C ILE A 64 3.72 -4.65 13.54
N ALA A 65 3.90 -4.07 14.74
CA ALA A 65 4.69 -4.63 15.84
C ALA A 65 3.86 -5.59 16.70
N THR A 66 2.69 -5.12 17.11
CA THR A 66 1.81 -5.84 18.03
C THR A 66 0.49 -6.12 17.33
N GLY A 67 0.12 -7.39 17.25
CA GLY A 67 -1.15 -7.79 16.66
C GLY A 67 -2.34 -7.37 17.51
N GLY A 68 -3.54 -7.56 16.96
CA GLY A 68 -4.78 -7.27 17.67
C GLY A 68 -5.99 -7.37 16.77
N ARG A 69 -7.17 -7.32 17.40
CA ARG A 69 -8.47 -7.28 16.75
C ARG A 69 -9.30 -6.16 17.35
N ASN A 70 -10.13 -5.51 16.54
CA ASN A 70 -10.96 -4.37 16.96
C ASN A 70 -10.13 -3.28 17.66
N ILE A 71 -9.00 -2.92 17.08
CA ILE A 71 -8.11 -1.88 17.58
C ILE A 71 -8.78 -0.53 17.34
N ALA A 72 -9.03 0.24 18.40
CA ALA A 72 -9.58 1.59 18.25
C ALA A 72 -8.54 2.53 17.60
N ALA A 73 -8.98 3.46 16.77
CA ALA A 73 -8.10 4.42 16.11
C ALA A 73 -7.19 5.17 17.10
N ALA A 74 -7.70 5.50 18.30
CA ALA A 74 -6.93 6.17 19.36
C ALA A 74 -5.73 5.35 19.86
N ASP A 75 -5.76 4.02 19.73
CA ASP A 75 -4.71 3.11 20.16
C ASP A 75 -3.86 2.58 19.01
N ALA A 76 -4.29 2.77 17.78
CA ALA A 76 -3.72 2.15 16.59
C ALA A 76 -2.20 2.37 16.44
N MET A 77 -1.72 3.55 16.75
CA MET A 77 -0.29 3.87 16.63
C MET A 77 0.60 3.10 17.61
N LYS A 78 0.06 2.55 18.70
CA LYS A 78 0.80 1.66 19.62
C LYS A 78 1.12 0.31 18.99
N HIS A 79 0.42 -0.05 17.91
CA HIS A 79 0.61 -1.28 17.16
C HIS A 79 1.62 -1.16 16.03
N VAL A 80 2.04 0.06 15.66
CA VAL A 80 2.96 0.32 14.55
C VAL A 80 4.40 0.16 15.00
N TRP A 81 5.18 -0.64 14.27
CA TRP A 81 6.62 -0.77 14.45
C TRP A 81 7.39 0.30 13.69
N GLY A 82 6.98 0.57 12.45
CA GLY A 82 7.71 1.49 11.59
C GLY A 82 7.13 1.60 10.19
N TYR A 83 7.90 2.25 9.33
CA TYR A 83 7.49 2.63 8.00
C TYR A 83 8.53 2.29 6.95
N ALA A 84 8.07 2.07 5.73
CA ALA A 84 8.89 1.97 4.53
C ALA A 84 8.20 2.63 3.35
N VAL A 85 8.94 2.78 2.26
CA VAL A 85 8.37 3.06 0.94
C VAL A 85 8.27 1.74 0.20
N GLY A 86 7.14 1.50 -0.44
CA GLY A 86 6.91 0.33 -1.29
C GLY A 86 6.26 0.70 -2.62
N LEU A 87 6.17 -0.28 -3.49
CA LEU A 87 5.45 -0.20 -4.74
C LEU A 87 4.35 -1.25 -4.76
N ASP A 88 3.11 -0.83 -5.04
CA ASP A 88 2.02 -1.73 -5.40
C ASP A 88 2.04 -1.94 -6.92
N MET A 89 2.89 -2.87 -7.37
CA MET A 89 2.98 -3.19 -8.79
C MET A 89 1.71 -3.86 -9.28
N THR A 90 1.21 -3.37 -10.39
CA THR A 90 -0.14 -3.69 -10.87
C THR A 90 -0.13 -4.06 -12.35
N ARG A 91 -0.63 -5.25 -12.68
CA ARG A 91 -1.02 -5.61 -14.05
C ARG A 91 -2.33 -4.89 -14.35
N ARG A 92 -2.22 -3.66 -14.87
CA ARG A 92 -3.36 -2.73 -14.97
C ARG A 92 -4.46 -3.21 -15.90
N ASP A 93 -4.09 -3.82 -17.01
CA ASP A 93 -5.00 -4.46 -17.96
C ASP A 93 -5.83 -5.56 -17.29
N LEU A 94 -5.20 -6.45 -16.55
CA LEU A 94 -5.89 -7.56 -15.85
C LEU A 94 -6.75 -7.07 -14.68
N GLN A 95 -6.26 -6.08 -13.93
CA GLN A 95 -7.07 -5.45 -12.88
C GLN A 95 -8.30 -4.76 -13.48
N GLY A 96 -8.12 -4.03 -14.60
CA GLY A 96 -9.20 -3.35 -15.29
C GLY A 96 -10.28 -4.31 -15.78
N GLU A 97 -9.89 -5.45 -16.34
CA GLU A 97 -10.81 -6.50 -16.77
C GLU A 97 -11.55 -7.14 -15.59
N ALA A 98 -10.82 -7.46 -14.50
CA ALA A 98 -11.43 -7.99 -13.29
C ALA A 98 -12.46 -7.02 -12.70
N LYS A 99 -12.13 -5.70 -12.68
CA LYS A 99 -13.03 -4.65 -12.22
C LYS A 99 -14.32 -4.57 -13.05
N LYS A 100 -14.22 -4.62 -14.39
CA LYS A 100 -15.38 -4.59 -15.29
C LYS A 100 -16.32 -5.77 -15.05
N GLN A 101 -15.76 -6.93 -14.71
CA GLN A 101 -16.50 -8.16 -14.51
C GLN A 101 -16.91 -8.42 -13.05
N GLY A 102 -16.62 -7.51 -12.13
CA GLY A 102 -16.88 -7.69 -10.70
C GLY A 102 -16.09 -8.86 -10.07
N ARG A 103 -14.91 -9.18 -10.63
CA ARG A 103 -14.06 -10.28 -10.17
C ARG A 103 -12.99 -9.77 -9.17
N PRO A 104 -12.44 -10.66 -8.30
CA PRO A 104 -11.31 -10.32 -7.42
C PRO A 104 -10.09 -9.84 -8.21
N TRP A 105 -9.31 -8.93 -7.62
CA TRP A 105 -8.13 -8.31 -8.26
C TRP A 105 -6.84 -9.14 -8.13
N CYS A 106 -6.89 -10.34 -7.57
CA CYS A 106 -5.71 -11.14 -7.28
C CYS A 106 -4.78 -11.31 -8.48
N ILE A 107 -5.32 -11.58 -9.68
CA ILE A 107 -4.51 -11.74 -10.90
C ILE A 107 -3.78 -10.44 -11.31
N GLY A 108 -4.36 -9.28 -10.99
CA GLY A 108 -3.79 -7.97 -11.29
C GLY A 108 -2.83 -7.46 -10.22
N LYS A 109 -3.00 -7.89 -8.96
CA LYS A 109 -2.32 -7.32 -7.79
C LYS A 109 -1.44 -8.30 -7.02
N GLY A 110 -1.75 -9.59 -6.99
CA GLY A 110 -1.11 -10.59 -6.13
C GLY A 110 -0.19 -11.54 -6.90
N PHE A 111 0.84 -11.03 -7.55
CA PHE A 111 1.81 -11.83 -8.29
C PHE A 111 3.22 -11.67 -7.69
N GLU A 112 4.13 -12.53 -8.08
CA GLU A 112 5.51 -12.58 -7.60
C GLU A 112 6.19 -11.22 -7.80
N GLU A 113 6.99 -10.79 -6.84
CA GLU A 113 7.72 -9.51 -6.84
C GLU A 113 6.83 -8.27 -6.98
N SER A 114 5.52 -8.39 -6.82
CA SER A 114 4.58 -7.28 -7.00
C SER A 114 4.58 -6.26 -5.85
N ALA A 115 5.35 -6.53 -4.79
CA ALA A 115 5.55 -5.62 -3.67
C ALA A 115 7.05 -5.35 -3.42
N PRO A 116 7.73 -4.58 -4.29
CA PRO A 116 9.05 -4.05 -3.96
C PRO A 116 8.96 -3.16 -2.73
N ILE A 117 9.74 -3.44 -1.69
CA ILE A 117 9.71 -2.71 -0.42
C ILE A 117 11.13 -2.38 0.01
N GLY A 118 11.37 -1.10 0.30
CA GLY A 118 12.62 -0.61 0.88
C GLY A 118 12.77 -0.99 2.36
N PRO A 119 13.88 -0.59 3.01
CA PRO A 119 14.10 -0.88 4.42
C PRO A 119 12.99 -0.29 5.29
N ILE A 120 12.43 -1.11 6.18
CA ILE A 120 11.48 -0.63 7.18
C ILE A 120 12.29 0.08 8.28
N ARG A 121 11.94 1.33 8.59
CA ARG A 121 12.55 2.14 9.64
C ARG A 121 11.64 2.17 10.87
N PRO A 122 12.18 1.98 12.09
CA PRO A 122 11.37 2.13 13.30
C PRO A 122 10.69 3.49 13.38
N ALA A 123 9.44 3.53 13.81
CA ALA A 123 8.66 4.76 13.89
C ALA A 123 9.34 5.85 14.75
N ALA A 124 10.07 5.44 15.80
CA ALA A 124 10.85 6.36 16.64
C ALA A 124 12.05 7.02 15.92
N GLN A 125 12.48 6.48 14.78
CA GLN A 125 13.62 6.97 14.00
C GLN A 125 13.20 7.72 12.73
N CYS A 126 11.93 7.63 12.34
CA CYS A 126 11.40 8.33 11.17
C CYS A 126 10.12 9.08 11.55
N GLY A 127 10.16 10.39 11.41
CA GLY A 127 9.01 11.25 11.69
C GLY A 127 8.04 11.28 10.51
N VAL A 128 7.24 10.23 10.34
CA VAL A 128 6.16 10.25 9.34
C VAL A 128 4.99 11.07 9.90
N GLY A 129 4.72 12.18 9.26
CA GLY A 129 3.64 13.11 9.63
C GLY A 129 2.85 13.58 8.42
N PRO A 130 1.85 14.45 8.63
CA PRO A 130 0.98 14.93 7.55
C PRO A 130 1.73 15.51 6.34
N ASP A 131 2.79 16.25 6.60
CA ASP A 131 3.58 16.95 5.58
C ASP A 131 4.66 16.06 4.92
N THR A 132 4.78 14.80 5.35
CA THR A 132 5.72 13.85 4.74
C THR A 132 5.32 13.63 3.28
N GLU A 133 6.25 13.95 2.38
CA GLU A 133 6.05 13.70 0.95
C GLU A 133 6.30 12.23 0.59
N ILE A 134 5.51 11.73 -0.35
CA ILE A 134 5.75 10.49 -1.04
C ILE A 134 5.91 10.80 -2.53
N VAL A 135 7.02 10.35 -3.11
CA VAL A 135 7.41 10.72 -4.50
C VAL A 135 7.91 9.50 -5.23
N LEU A 136 7.54 9.38 -6.49
CA LEU A 136 8.06 8.39 -7.42
C LEU A 136 8.53 9.08 -8.69
N GLU A 137 9.74 8.73 -9.09
CA GLU A 137 10.33 9.16 -10.35
C GLU A 137 10.62 7.96 -11.24
N VAL A 138 10.44 8.15 -12.53
CA VAL A 138 10.80 7.18 -13.56
C VAL A 138 11.68 7.85 -14.59
N ASN A 139 12.90 7.34 -14.77
CA ASN A 139 13.90 7.90 -15.69
C ASN A 139 14.16 9.42 -15.43
N GLY A 140 14.21 9.81 -14.15
CA GLY A 140 14.45 11.19 -13.73
C GLY A 140 13.24 12.13 -13.86
N ALA A 141 12.08 11.64 -14.25
CA ALA A 141 10.84 12.41 -14.31
C ALA A 141 9.89 12.00 -13.18
N THR A 142 9.41 12.98 -12.41
CA THR A 142 8.38 12.75 -11.38
C THR A 142 7.11 12.22 -12.02
N ARG A 143 6.64 11.08 -11.56
CA ARG A 143 5.40 10.43 -12.02
C ARG A 143 4.29 10.45 -10.99
N GLN A 144 4.66 10.33 -9.72
CA GLN A 144 3.70 10.42 -8.62
C GLN A 144 4.29 11.29 -7.52
N LYS A 145 3.50 12.19 -6.97
CA LYS A 145 3.88 13.02 -5.83
C LYS A 145 2.65 13.37 -5.02
N SER A 146 2.70 13.12 -3.71
CA SER A 146 1.63 13.45 -2.78
C SER A 146 2.20 13.68 -1.38
N THR A 147 1.34 13.95 -0.40
CA THR A 147 1.69 13.98 1.03
C THR A 147 0.78 13.04 1.81
N ILE A 148 1.20 12.65 3.01
CA ILE A 148 0.41 11.78 3.89
C ILE A 148 -0.90 12.45 4.32
N ALA A 149 -0.95 13.77 4.39
CA ALA A 149 -2.19 14.54 4.64
C ALA A 149 -3.27 14.33 3.57
N LYS A 150 -2.91 13.84 2.39
CA LYS A 150 -3.85 13.58 1.29
C LYS A 150 -4.52 12.20 1.37
N LEU A 151 -4.18 11.39 2.35
CA LEU A 151 -4.89 10.14 2.64
C LEU A 151 -6.34 10.45 3.03
N ILE A 152 -7.30 9.76 2.41
CA ILE A 152 -8.73 9.85 2.74
C ILE A 152 -8.98 9.24 4.13
N TRP A 153 -8.43 8.06 4.35
CA TRP A 153 -8.38 7.35 5.62
C TRP A 153 -6.95 7.39 6.13
N ASN A 154 -6.73 8.01 7.29
CA ASN A 154 -5.42 8.08 7.90
C ASN A 154 -4.99 6.72 8.48
N ILE A 155 -3.72 6.58 8.86
CA ILE A 155 -3.15 5.32 9.35
C ILE A 155 -3.95 4.73 10.53
N PRO A 156 -4.28 5.50 11.60
CA PRO A 156 -5.12 5.03 12.68
C PRO A 156 -6.48 4.48 12.23
N GLU A 157 -7.16 5.18 11.37
CA GLU A 157 -8.48 4.77 10.86
C GLU A 157 -8.38 3.50 9.99
N ILE A 158 -7.32 3.38 9.16
CA ILE A 158 -7.06 2.16 8.38
C ILE A 158 -6.88 0.96 9.31
N ILE A 159 -6.06 1.09 10.36
CA ILE A 159 -5.82 0.01 11.34
C ILE A 159 -7.11 -0.37 12.04
N GLU A 160 -7.95 0.58 12.42
CA GLU A 160 -9.27 0.34 13.03
C GLU A 160 -10.16 -0.49 12.10
N HIS A 161 -10.36 -0.04 10.86
CA HIS A 161 -11.17 -0.75 9.87
C HIS A 161 -10.61 -2.14 9.54
N LEU A 162 -9.30 -2.23 9.35
CA LEU A 162 -8.64 -3.48 9.00
C LEU A 162 -8.72 -4.50 10.16
N SER A 163 -8.49 -4.06 11.39
CA SER A 163 -8.54 -4.93 12.57
C SER A 163 -9.96 -5.35 12.97
N ALA A 164 -10.98 -4.66 12.51
CA ALA A 164 -12.36 -5.10 12.63
C ALA A 164 -12.64 -6.34 11.76
N ALA A 165 -12.04 -6.39 10.55
CA ALA A 165 -12.22 -7.49 9.62
C ALA A 165 -11.26 -8.66 9.89
N TRP A 166 -10.01 -8.39 10.27
CA TRP A 166 -8.96 -9.41 10.50
C TRP A 166 -8.27 -9.22 11.85
N THR A 167 -7.83 -10.30 12.45
CA THR A 167 -6.86 -10.21 13.54
C THR A 167 -5.49 -9.91 12.94
N LEU A 168 -4.94 -8.74 13.22
CA LEU A 168 -3.59 -8.37 12.79
C LEU A 168 -2.55 -9.18 13.58
N ALA A 169 -1.42 -9.42 12.96
CA ALA A 169 -0.29 -10.13 13.57
C ALA A 169 1.00 -9.30 13.44
N PRO A 170 1.97 -9.51 14.34
CA PRO A 170 3.31 -8.94 14.18
C PRO A 170 3.89 -9.32 12.81
N GLY A 171 4.46 -8.34 12.11
CA GLY A 171 5.00 -8.52 10.75
C GLY A 171 3.97 -8.39 9.63
N ASP A 172 2.69 -8.13 9.92
CA ASP A 172 1.75 -7.68 8.88
C ASP A 172 2.16 -6.29 8.36
N LEU A 173 1.94 -6.08 7.08
CA LEU A 173 2.23 -4.83 6.37
C LEU A 173 0.95 -4.26 5.78
#